data_493ebcf25a568f4988230234dedcfe06
#
_entry.id   493ebcf25a568f4988230234dedcfe06
#
_cell.length_a   1.000
_cell.length_b   1.000
_cell.length_c   1.000
_cell.angle_alpha   90.00
_cell.angle_beta   90.00
_cell.angle_gamma   90.00
#
_symmetry.space_group_name_H-M   'P 1'
#
loop_
_entity.id
_entity.type
_entity.pdbx_description
1 polymer ?
#
loop_
_entity_poly.entity_id
_entity_poly.type
_entity_poly.pdbx_seq_one_letter_code
_entity_poly.pdbx_strand_id
1 'polypeptide(L)' 'MAGGDTRAVFRAPDISCDGCTNSIRVELEDMDGVRSVLGDPEAKSVQVVYSAPASVDSIKAAMDDIGFPVASVEAG' A
#
# COMPACT_ATOMS: atom_id res chain seq x y z
N MET A 1 1.33 -23.64 1.93
CA MET A 1 1.46 -23.08 2.04
C MET A 1 1.68 -22.19 2.26
N ALA A 2 1.98 -22.48 2.30
CA ALA A 2 2.15 -21.60 2.72
C ALA A 2 2.10 -20.42 2.46
N GLY A 3 1.67 -20.17 1.96
CA GLY A 3 1.65 -18.95 1.53
C GLY A 3 1.87 -17.89 2.45
N GLY A 4 1.99 -17.25 2.90
CA GLY A 4 2.24 -16.17 3.76
C GLY A 4 1.77 -14.83 3.26
N ASP A 5 0.92 -14.83 2.25
CA ASP A 5 0.42 -13.54 1.74
C ASP A 5 -0.57 -12.93 2.72
N THR A 6 -0.37 -11.66 3.01
CA THR A 6 -1.24 -10.90 3.89
C THR A 6 -1.83 -9.74 3.10
N ARG A 7 -3.10 -9.43 3.34
CA ARG A 7 -3.76 -8.32 2.69
C ARG A 7 -4.07 -7.24 3.72
N ALA A 8 -3.78 -5.99 3.37
CA ALA A 8 -4.08 -4.88 4.24
C ALA A 8 -4.53 -3.69 3.40
N VAL A 9 -5.38 -2.87 3.99
CA VAL A 9 -5.86 -1.63 3.36
C VAL A 9 -5.23 -0.46 4.10
N PHE A 10 -4.52 0.36 3.35
CA PHE A 10 -3.81 1.51 3.89
C PHE A 10 -4.58 2.77 3.49
N ARG A 11 -5.08 3.50 4.46
CA ARG A 11 -5.83 4.72 4.19
C ARG A 11 -4.90 5.92 4.23
N ALA A 12 -4.91 6.68 3.14
CA ALA A 12 -4.07 7.87 3.01
C ALA A 12 -4.94 9.02 2.50
N PRO A 13 -5.37 9.92 3.38
CA PRO A 13 -6.31 10.98 2.98
C PRO A 13 -5.74 11.96 1.95
N ASP A 14 -4.44 11.96 1.75
CA ASP A 14 -3.82 12.80 0.72
C ASP A 14 -4.02 12.26 -0.69
N ILE A 15 -4.51 11.05 -0.85
CA ILE A 15 -4.85 10.52 -2.17
C ILE A 15 -6.04 11.30 -2.70
N SER A 16 -5.88 11.89 -3.88
CA SER A 16 -6.94 12.73 -4.45
C SER A 16 -7.20 12.45 -5.93
N CYS A 17 -6.39 11.61 -6.58
CA CYS A 17 -6.58 11.36 -8.01
C CYS A 17 -5.94 10.04 -8.41
N ASP A 18 -6.25 9.61 -9.64
CA ASP A 18 -5.69 8.35 -10.15
C ASP A 18 -4.18 8.38 -10.24
N GLY A 19 -3.61 9.54 -10.55
CA GLY A 19 -2.16 9.67 -10.61
C GLY A 19 -1.50 9.38 -9.27
N CYS A 20 -2.16 9.77 -8.19
CA CYS A 20 -1.64 9.51 -6.84
C CYS A 20 -1.60 8.01 -6.56
N THR A 21 -2.69 7.30 -6.84
CA THR A 21 -2.71 5.85 -6.60
C THR A 21 -1.72 5.12 -7.51
N ASN A 22 -1.55 5.61 -8.73
CA ASN A 22 -0.58 5.01 -9.64
C ASN A 22 0.85 5.16 -9.13
N SER A 23 1.18 6.33 -8.60
CA SER A 23 2.50 6.56 -8.02
C SER A 23 2.76 5.63 -6.84
N ILE A 24 1.76 5.48 -5.97
CA ILE A 24 1.86 4.59 -4.83
C ILE A 24 2.04 3.15 -5.31
N ARG A 25 1.25 2.75 -6.29
CA ARG A 25 1.33 1.38 -6.81
C ARG A 25 2.71 1.06 -7.35
N VAL A 26 3.25 1.95 -8.18
CA VAL A 26 4.57 1.73 -8.78
C VAL A 26 5.63 1.62 -7.69
N GLU A 27 5.57 2.51 -6.70
CA GLU A 27 6.54 2.49 -5.62
C GLU A 27 6.45 1.22 -4.79
N LEU A 28 5.25 0.82 -4.43
CA LEU A 28 5.07 -0.36 -3.58
C LEU A 28 5.37 -1.65 -4.33
N GLU A 29 5.02 -1.72 -5.61
CA GLU A 29 5.29 -2.93 -6.39
C GLU A 29 6.79 -3.18 -6.57
N ASP A 30 7.59 -2.14 -6.42
CA ASP A 30 9.03 -2.27 -6.51
C ASP A 30 9.65 -2.85 -5.23
N MET A 31 8.87 -2.96 -4.17
CA MET A 31 9.36 -3.50 -2.91
C MET A 31 9.36 -5.01 -2.90
N ASP A 32 10.41 -5.58 -2.28
CA ASP A 32 10.48 -7.04 -2.11
C ASP A 32 9.35 -7.48 -1.19
N GLY A 33 8.65 -8.53 -1.62
CA GLY A 33 7.57 -9.10 -0.82
C GLY A 33 6.19 -8.56 -1.14
N VAL A 34 6.10 -7.47 -1.89
CA VAL A 34 4.80 -6.95 -2.31
C VAL A 34 4.32 -7.73 -3.53
N ARG A 35 3.11 -8.30 -3.43
CA ARG A 35 2.56 -9.15 -4.48
C ARG A 35 1.64 -8.37 -5.41
N SER A 36 0.77 -7.54 -4.85
CA SER A 36 -0.11 -6.72 -5.67
C SER A 36 -0.53 -5.48 -4.91
N VAL A 37 -0.90 -4.46 -5.66
CA VAL A 37 -1.32 -3.18 -5.10
C VAL A 37 -2.53 -2.69 -5.89
N LEU A 38 -3.61 -2.37 -5.19
CA LEU A 38 -4.80 -1.80 -5.79
C LEU A 38 -5.11 -0.47 -5.11
N GLY A 39 -5.08 0.61 -5.89
CA GLY A 39 -5.41 1.93 -5.37
C GLY A 39 -6.86 2.28 -5.64
N ASP A 40 -7.49 2.96 -4.69
CA ASP A 40 -8.86 3.42 -4.81
C ASP A 40 -8.89 4.90 -4.43
N PRO A 41 -8.88 5.81 -5.43
CA PRO A 41 -8.85 7.23 -5.12
C PRO A 41 -10.16 7.72 -4.50
N GLU A 42 -11.27 7.07 -4.77
CA GLU A 42 -12.55 7.47 -4.17
C GLU A 42 -12.56 7.19 -2.68
N ALA A 43 -12.04 6.04 -2.29
CA ALA A 43 -11.94 5.66 -0.88
C ALA A 43 -10.68 6.23 -0.22
N LYS A 44 -9.78 6.81 -1.02
CA LYS A 44 -8.49 7.33 -0.55
C LYS A 44 -7.71 6.25 0.18
N SER A 45 -7.69 5.06 -0.41
CA SER A 45 -7.06 3.90 0.21
C SER A 45 -6.30 3.08 -0.82
N VAL A 46 -5.40 2.25 -0.33
CA VAL A 46 -4.60 1.36 -1.17
C VAL A 46 -4.65 -0.03 -0.52
N GLN A 47 -5.07 -1.01 -1.29
CA GLN A 47 -5.07 -2.39 -0.81
C GLN A 47 -3.79 -3.06 -1.30
N VAL A 48 -3.05 -3.63 -0.36
CA VAL A 48 -1.76 -4.24 -0.67
C VAL A 48 -1.78 -5.70 -0.22
N VAL A 49 -1.36 -6.58 -1.11
CA VAL A 49 -1.12 -7.99 -0.77
C VAL A 49 0.39 -8.18 -0.73
N TYR A 50 0.88 -8.63 0.39
CA TYR A 50 2.33 -8.71 0.61
C TYR A 50 2.67 -9.92 1.48
N SER A 51 3.96 -10.27 1.48
CA SER A 51 4.50 -11.30 2.35
C SER A 51 5.89 -10.86 2.78
N ALA A 52 6.51 -11.61 3.69
CA ALA A 52 7.88 -11.29 4.10
C ALA A 52 8.79 -11.25 2.87
N PRO A 53 9.76 -10.33 2.82
CA PRO A 53 10.19 -9.42 3.89
C PRO A 53 9.38 -8.13 4.01
N ALA A 54 8.35 -7.94 3.21
CA ALA A 54 7.52 -6.75 3.32
C ALA A 54 6.68 -6.81 4.60
N SER A 55 6.38 -5.64 5.14
CA SER A 55 5.57 -5.55 6.35
C SER A 55 4.75 -4.28 6.31
N VAL A 56 3.79 -4.18 7.22
CA VAL A 56 2.98 -2.97 7.34
C VAL A 56 3.87 -1.75 7.54
N ASP A 57 4.86 -1.87 8.42
CA ASP A 57 5.74 -0.73 8.70
C ASP A 57 6.54 -0.31 7.49
N SER A 58 7.08 -1.26 6.72
CA SER A 58 7.86 -0.89 5.54
C SER A 58 6.99 -0.28 4.46
N ILE A 59 5.75 -0.76 4.29
CA ILE A 59 4.83 -0.19 3.31
C ILE A 59 4.41 1.21 3.73
N LYS A 60 4.11 1.41 5.01
CA LYS A 60 3.77 2.75 5.51
C LYS A 60 4.91 3.72 5.30
N ALA A 61 6.14 3.28 5.59
CA ALA A 61 7.31 4.14 5.41
C ALA A 61 7.49 4.53 3.94
N ALA A 62 7.27 3.58 3.03
CA ALA A 62 7.38 3.86 1.60
C ALA A 62 6.34 4.88 1.16
N MET A 63 5.10 4.74 1.63
CA MET A 63 4.04 5.68 1.27
C MET A 63 4.33 7.07 1.83
N ASP A 64 4.81 7.14 3.07
CA ASP A 64 5.17 8.40 3.69
C ASP A 64 6.29 9.09 2.91
N ASP A 65 7.25 8.31 2.44
CA ASP A 65 8.42 8.82 1.73
C ASP A 65 8.02 9.48 0.41
N ILE A 66 6.96 9.03 -0.22
CA ILE A 66 6.51 9.60 -1.48
C ILE A 66 5.40 10.64 -1.30
N GLY A 67 5.12 11.03 -0.06
CA GLY A 67 4.20 12.11 0.21
C GLY A 67 2.77 11.69 0.49
N PHE A 68 2.54 10.42 0.81
CA PHE A 68 1.20 9.91 1.12
C PHE A 68 1.20 9.22 2.46
N PRO A 69 1.30 9.98 3.56
CA PRO A 69 1.34 9.37 4.89
C PRO A 69 0.06 8.58 5.17
N VAL A 70 0.25 7.41 5.77
CA VAL A 70 -0.86 6.51 6.05
C VAL A 70 -1.51 6.93 7.36
N ALA A 71 -2.81 7.19 7.31
CA ALA A 71 -3.57 7.58 8.51
C ALA A 71 -3.99 6.36 9.31
N SER A 72 -4.34 5.26 8.63
CA SER A 72 -4.74 4.06 9.32
C SER A 72 -4.51 2.84 8.42
N VAL A 73 -4.49 1.67 9.04
CA VAL A 73 -4.30 0.41 8.33
C VAL A 73 -5.40 -0.55 8.81
N GLU A 74 -6.06 -1.20 7.87
CA GLU A 74 -7.10 -2.17 8.17
C GLU A 74 -6.73 -3.50 7.54
N ALA A 75 -7.11 -4.59 8.20
CA ALA A 75 -6.95 -5.92 7.62
C ALA A 75 -7.91 -6.05 6.44
N GLY A 76 -7.40 -6.49 5.32
CA GLY A 76 -8.21 -6.58 4.10
C GLY A 76 -8.83 -7.92 3.85
#